data_ceca1bc9bc7ab85e9b9952461071cd1a
#
_entry.id   ceca1bc9bc7ab85e9b9952461071cd1a
#
_cell.length_a   1.000
_cell.length_b   1.000
_cell.length_c   1.000
_cell.angle_alpha   90.00
_cell.angle_beta   90.00
_cell.angle_gamma   90.00
#
_symmetry.space_group_name_H-M   'P 1'
#
loop_
_entity.id
_entity.type
_entity.pdbx_description
1 polymer ?
#
loop_
_entity_poly.entity_id
_entity_poly.type
_entity_poly.pdbx_seq_one_letter_code
_entity_poly.pdbx_strand_id
1 'polypeptide(L)'
;MPVRATKRGAARTPLHGEWDVVICGASFAGLTVARELARTDARVLIIDRYEIGERQTSACAAPTTWLEYMGLMDSVQQTFGELVVHTPGRTQRWSLPFTFSTFDYRRICALLREQSEGSAVFETATIKGPPARTGFTVHTDRGDVSAPLIVDALGWRRILGPGANVQPPDARLSRGLEIHPHARGDDLELWIDPKYVKRGYSWSFPADGELRVGVGSFDPRDHVKEPTVQLAEDVGVPAERWQGNWIPHQLRPATEDGIFFVGDSAGHCLPTTAEGIRPAFYFGLALGRELVDVVEGRQTREQALTRYGAFSHDHLWQYRWLLRVQNWVGRITPTRLLTPAIRAISPPGLVRWAFGSYRDICPPEYVLNRSRSGVLERQQTIGVSAGPDGQRAEVAGDGVHQQRPGDDQLQQASSQSM
;
A
#
# COMPACT_ATOMS: atom_id res chain seq x y z
N MET A 1 5.26 5.00 27.97
CA MET A 1 6.12 5.07 26.76
C MET A 1 6.56 3.66 26.44
N PRO A 2 6.45 3.17 25.19
CA PRO A 2 7.00 1.88 24.86
C PRO A 2 8.50 1.89 25.14
N VAL A 3 8.98 0.82 25.76
CA VAL A 3 10.42 0.66 26.02
C VAL A 3 11.08 0.53 24.64
N ARG A 4 11.97 1.46 24.30
CA ARG A 4 12.71 1.40 23.05
C ARG A 4 13.39 0.04 22.92
N ALA A 5 13.21 -0.64 21.80
CA ALA A 5 13.97 -1.83 21.39
C ALA A 5 15.50 -1.57 21.27
N THR A 6 15.97 -0.49 21.81
CA THR A 6 17.35 0.01 21.71
C THR A 6 18.35 -0.75 22.57
N LYS A 7 17.92 -1.59 23.48
CA LYS A 7 18.85 -2.54 24.11
C LYS A 7 19.15 -3.69 23.15
N ARG A 8 19.62 -3.36 21.96
CA ARG A 8 20.23 -4.28 21.01
C ARG A 8 21.61 -4.63 21.55
N GLY A 9 21.71 -5.62 22.37
CA GLY A 9 22.98 -6.00 22.95
C GLY A 9 23.00 -7.44 23.43
N ALA A 10 24.16 -7.88 23.88
CA ALA A 10 24.47 -9.25 24.30
C ALA A 10 23.55 -9.83 25.41
N ALA A 11 22.70 -9.01 26.03
CA ALA A 11 21.79 -9.43 27.10
C ALA A 11 20.37 -9.81 26.58
N ARG A 12 20.11 -9.81 25.26
CA ARG A 12 18.81 -10.21 24.72
C ARG A 12 18.70 -11.73 24.64
N THR A 13 17.57 -12.27 25.08
CA THR A 13 17.29 -13.70 24.95
C THR A 13 17.38 -14.14 23.49
N PRO A 14 18.00 -15.29 23.23
CA PRO A 14 17.99 -15.86 21.88
C PRO A 14 16.56 -16.04 21.38
N LEU A 15 16.34 -15.73 20.11
CA LEU A 15 15.09 -15.98 19.42
C LEU A 15 15.27 -17.23 18.56
N HIS A 16 14.51 -18.27 18.83
CA HIS A 16 14.55 -19.54 18.11
C HIS A 16 13.20 -20.23 18.21
N GLY A 17 13.02 -21.26 17.43
CA GLY A 17 11.82 -22.10 17.45
C GLY A 17 11.17 -22.27 16.09
N GLU A 18 10.19 -23.15 16.13
CA GLU A 18 9.35 -23.47 14.98
C GLU A 18 7.97 -22.83 15.17
N TRP A 19 7.48 -22.20 14.14
CA TRP A 19 6.23 -21.48 14.10
C TRP A 19 5.41 -21.96 12.91
N ASP A 20 4.13 -21.75 12.92
CA ASP A 20 3.28 -22.03 11.76
C ASP A 20 3.34 -20.87 10.76
N VAL A 21 3.41 -19.64 11.27
CA VAL A 21 3.56 -18.42 10.48
C VAL A 21 4.58 -17.48 11.12
N VAL A 22 5.51 -16.94 10.33
CA VAL A 22 6.40 -15.83 10.72
C VAL A 22 6.08 -14.61 9.90
N ILE A 23 5.71 -13.52 10.56
CA ILE A 23 5.41 -12.21 9.97
C ILE A 23 6.55 -11.26 10.30
N CYS A 24 7.29 -10.82 9.29
CA CYS A 24 8.37 -9.88 9.41
C CYS A 24 7.86 -8.46 9.10
N GLY A 25 7.75 -7.62 10.14
CA GLY A 25 7.21 -6.27 10.11
C GLY A 25 5.91 -6.11 10.90
N ALA A 26 5.88 -5.20 11.87
CA ALA A 26 4.78 -4.97 12.81
C ALA A 26 4.15 -3.58 12.63
N SER A 27 3.81 -3.22 11.39
CA SER A 27 3.02 -2.04 11.04
C SER A 27 1.70 -2.47 10.39
N PHE A 28 1.02 -1.57 9.70
CA PHE A 28 -0.32 -1.78 9.14
C PHE A 28 -0.52 -3.12 8.44
N ALA A 29 0.36 -3.48 7.49
CA ALA A 29 0.18 -4.70 6.70
C ALA A 29 0.40 -5.97 7.53
N GLY A 30 1.52 -6.05 8.26
CA GLY A 30 1.85 -7.25 9.05
C GLY A 30 0.86 -7.49 10.21
N LEU A 31 0.47 -6.42 10.91
CA LEU A 31 -0.53 -6.52 11.97
C LEU A 31 -1.93 -6.88 11.44
N THR A 32 -2.29 -6.45 10.21
CA THR A 32 -3.54 -6.87 9.58
C THR A 32 -3.53 -8.36 9.22
N VAL A 33 -2.41 -8.90 8.75
CA VAL A 33 -2.27 -10.34 8.53
C VAL A 33 -2.42 -11.11 9.85
N ALA A 34 -1.74 -10.64 10.91
CA ALA A 34 -1.83 -11.27 12.24
C ALA A 34 -3.26 -11.25 12.80
N ARG A 35 -3.99 -10.15 12.60
CA ARG A 35 -5.40 -10.02 12.98
C ARG A 35 -6.28 -11.10 12.34
N GLU A 36 -6.08 -11.41 11.07
CA GLU A 36 -6.88 -12.46 10.42
C GLU A 36 -6.54 -13.85 10.99
N LEU A 37 -5.27 -14.11 11.32
CA LEU A 37 -4.81 -15.35 11.93
C LEU A 37 -5.24 -15.51 13.40
N ALA A 38 -5.64 -14.45 14.09
CA ALA A 38 -6.01 -14.49 15.52
C ALA A 38 -7.17 -15.45 15.85
N ARG A 39 -7.95 -15.82 14.86
CA ARG A 39 -9.07 -16.76 14.99
C ARG A 39 -8.70 -18.24 14.75
N THR A 40 -7.43 -18.52 14.55
CA THR A 40 -6.90 -19.88 14.32
C THR A 40 -6.03 -20.32 15.50
N ASP A 41 -5.75 -21.60 15.57
CA ASP A 41 -4.84 -22.17 16.56
C ASP A 41 -3.36 -22.10 16.11
N ALA A 42 -3.07 -21.38 15.02
CA ALA A 42 -1.72 -21.24 14.49
C ALA A 42 -0.80 -20.50 15.45
N ARG A 43 0.42 -21.00 15.63
CA ARG A 43 1.50 -20.32 16.36
C ARG A 43 2.11 -19.26 15.45
N VAL A 44 1.76 -18.00 15.66
CA VAL A 44 2.20 -16.87 14.85
C VAL A 44 3.28 -16.08 15.59
N LEU A 45 4.42 -15.84 14.92
CA LEU A 45 5.46 -14.95 15.40
C LEU A 45 5.50 -13.69 14.55
N ILE A 46 5.39 -12.53 15.18
CA ILE A 46 5.59 -11.22 14.56
C ILE A 46 6.95 -10.69 14.98
N ILE A 47 7.77 -10.26 14.02
CA ILE A 47 9.11 -9.73 14.29
C ILE A 47 9.23 -8.34 13.68
N ASP A 48 9.68 -7.37 14.48
CA ASP A 48 10.09 -6.05 13.99
C ASP A 48 11.34 -5.59 14.73
N ARG A 49 12.10 -4.67 14.14
CA ARG A 49 13.25 -4.04 14.80
C ARG A 49 12.88 -2.96 15.81
N TYR A 50 11.64 -2.51 15.80
CA TYR A 50 11.07 -1.49 16.69
C TYR A 50 9.92 -2.09 17.49
N GLU A 51 9.61 -1.47 18.62
CA GLU A 51 8.35 -1.75 19.32
C GLU A 51 7.15 -1.31 18.46
N ILE A 52 6.02 -1.98 18.65
CA ILE A 52 4.79 -1.69 17.91
C ILE A 52 4.39 -0.23 18.14
N GLY A 53 4.20 0.51 17.04
CA GLY A 53 3.85 1.92 17.10
C GLY A 53 4.98 2.87 17.52
N GLU A 54 6.22 2.39 17.72
CA GLU A 54 7.35 3.22 18.12
C GLU A 54 7.73 4.24 17.04
N ARG A 55 7.69 3.83 15.77
CA ARG A 55 8.17 4.66 14.67
C ARG A 55 7.08 4.89 13.62
N GLN A 56 6.51 6.06 13.64
CA GLN A 56 5.61 6.51 12.59
C GLN A 56 6.36 6.68 11.26
N THR A 57 5.74 6.28 10.16
CA THR A 57 6.32 6.32 8.80
C THR A 57 5.36 6.91 7.76
N SER A 58 4.27 7.54 8.20
CA SER A 58 3.18 8.01 7.35
C SER A 58 2.54 9.25 7.94
N ALA A 59 1.95 10.10 7.10
CA ALA A 59 1.11 11.23 7.50
C ALA A 59 -0.19 10.81 8.22
N CYS A 60 -0.50 9.51 8.23
CA CYS A 60 -1.58 8.91 9.01
C CYS A 60 -2.96 9.52 8.74
N ALA A 61 -3.35 9.54 7.46
CA ALA A 61 -4.72 9.84 7.04
C ALA A 61 -5.25 8.69 6.17
N ALA A 62 -6.52 8.33 6.36
CA ALA A 62 -7.19 7.28 5.59
C ALA A 62 -8.70 7.58 5.46
N PRO A 63 -9.40 7.00 4.47
CA PRO A 63 -10.86 7.07 4.42
C PRO A 63 -11.47 6.52 5.71
N THR A 64 -12.35 7.31 6.33
CA THR A 64 -12.93 7.02 7.64
C THR A 64 -13.61 5.65 7.68
N THR A 65 -14.32 5.26 6.63
CA THR A 65 -15.00 3.97 6.52
C THR A 65 -14.04 2.76 6.66
N TRP A 66 -12.78 2.90 6.24
CA TRP A 66 -11.79 1.86 6.48
C TRP A 66 -11.46 1.70 7.96
N LEU A 67 -11.32 2.82 8.68
CA LEU A 67 -11.05 2.81 10.12
C LEU A 67 -12.24 2.24 10.90
N GLU A 68 -13.46 2.61 10.49
CA GLU A 68 -14.69 2.11 11.06
C GLU A 68 -14.83 0.58 10.90
N TYR A 69 -14.73 0.06 9.66
CA TYR A 69 -14.92 -1.37 9.39
C TYR A 69 -13.80 -2.23 9.97
N MET A 70 -12.60 -1.67 10.12
CA MET A 70 -11.49 -2.34 10.79
C MET A 70 -11.58 -2.29 12.33
N GLY A 71 -12.53 -1.53 12.91
CA GLY A 71 -12.65 -1.36 14.36
C GLY A 71 -11.51 -0.51 14.93
N LEU A 72 -11.10 0.54 14.21
CA LEU A 72 -9.94 1.37 14.55
C LEU A 72 -10.32 2.82 14.90
N MET A 73 -11.61 3.11 15.12
CA MET A 73 -12.12 4.47 15.37
C MET A 73 -11.52 5.12 16.60
N ASP A 74 -11.13 4.35 17.62
CA ASP A 74 -10.46 4.90 18.83
C ASP A 74 -9.09 5.53 18.56
N SER A 75 -8.54 5.35 17.34
CA SER A 75 -7.31 6.02 16.92
C SER A 75 -7.55 7.35 16.21
N VAL A 76 -8.78 7.64 15.79
CA VAL A 76 -9.12 8.84 15.01
C VAL A 76 -8.92 10.10 15.85
N GLN A 77 -8.30 11.10 15.23
CA GLN A 77 -8.06 12.43 15.81
C GLN A 77 -8.96 13.49 15.21
N GLN A 78 -8.96 13.64 13.88
CA GLN A 78 -9.84 14.58 13.17
C GLN A 78 -10.43 13.94 11.91
N THR A 79 -11.62 14.43 11.50
CA THR A 79 -12.33 13.93 10.32
C THR A 79 -12.70 15.08 9.40
N PHE A 80 -12.49 14.90 8.10
CA PHE A 80 -12.63 15.91 7.07
C PHE A 80 -13.55 15.43 5.96
N GLY A 81 -14.50 16.27 5.57
CA GLY A 81 -15.36 16.06 4.39
C GLY A 81 -14.89 16.81 3.14
N GLU A 82 -13.85 17.63 3.28
CA GLU A 82 -13.31 18.44 2.21
C GLU A 82 -11.79 18.32 2.13
N LEU A 83 -11.27 18.54 0.93
CA LEU A 83 -9.84 18.66 0.64
C LEU A 83 -9.57 20.02 0.02
N VAL A 84 -8.67 20.78 0.63
CA VAL A 84 -8.22 22.07 0.10
C VAL A 84 -7.01 21.85 -0.79
N VAL A 85 -7.10 22.27 -2.03
CA VAL A 85 -6.03 22.11 -3.03
C VAL A 85 -5.51 23.48 -3.43
N HIS A 86 -4.25 23.71 -3.16
CA HIS A 86 -3.52 24.92 -3.52
C HIS A 86 -2.70 24.70 -4.79
N THR A 87 -2.78 25.67 -5.69
CA THR A 87 -1.93 25.76 -6.88
C THR A 87 -1.34 27.17 -6.95
N PRO A 88 -0.33 27.45 -7.78
CA PRO A 88 0.17 28.81 -7.95
C PRO A 88 -0.95 29.79 -8.29
N GLY A 89 -1.27 30.69 -7.35
CA GLY A 89 -2.27 31.74 -7.52
C GLY A 89 -3.73 31.33 -7.35
N ARG A 90 -4.05 30.09 -6.92
CA ARG A 90 -5.43 29.67 -6.67
C ARG A 90 -5.55 28.58 -5.63
N THR A 91 -6.55 28.72 -4.76
CA THR A 91 -7.01 27.72 -3.82
C THR A 91 -8.39 27.22 -4.23
N GLN A 92 -8.64 25.92 -4.11
CA GLN A 92 -9.92 25.28 -4.39
C GLN A 92 -10.30 24.33 -3.26
N ARG A 93 -11.58 24.25 -2.92
CA ARG A 93 -12.12 23.27 -1.99
C ARG A 93 -12.86 22.19 -2.77
N TRP A 94 -12.53 20.95 -2.50
CA TRP A 94 -13.19 19.79 -3.07
C TRP A 94 -14.00 19.10 -1.99
N SER A 95 -15.31 19.09 -2.13
CA SER A 95 -16.19 18.25 -1.29
C SER A 95 -16.02 16.81 -1.70
N LEU A 96 -15.58 15.99 -0.76
CA LEU A 96 -15.26 14.59 -0.97
C LEU A 96 -16.53 13.72 -0.90
N PRO A 97 -16.63 12.62 -1.67
CA PRO A 97 -17.77 11.70 -1.60
C PRO A 97 -17.80 10.82 -0.34
N PHE A 98 -16.72 10.84 0.44
CA PHE A 98 -16.55 10.17 1.73
C PHE A 98 -15.56 10.97 2.58
N THR A 99 -15.57 10.77 3.87
CA THR A 99 -14.67 11.47 4.78
C THR A 99 -13.30 10.81 4.85
N PHE A 100 -12.27 11.62 5.09
CA PHE A 100 -10.95 11.18 5.52
C PHE A 100 -10.77 11.51 7.01
N SER A 101 -10.08 10.63 7.72
CA SER A 101 -9.70 10.87 9.11
C SER A 101 -8.19 10.77 9.27
N THR A 102 -7.62 11.74 9.99
CA THR A 102 -6.29 11.58 10.57
C THR A 102 -6.38 10.79 11.85
N PHE A 103 -5.34 10.06 12.19
CA PHE A 103 -5.33 9.16 13.34
C PHE A 103 -3.95 9.10 14.02
N ASP A 104 -3.93 8.69 15.28
CA ASP A 104 -2.72 8.41 16.04
C ASP A 104 -2.10 7.09 15.60
N TYR A 105 -0.86 7.16 15.08
CA TYR A 105 -0.14 5.98 14.59
C TYR A 105 0.09 4.92 15.66
N ARG A 106 0.45 5.35 16.85
CA ARG A 106 0.72 4.43 17.96
C ARG A 106 -0.55 3.72 18.40
N ARG A 107 -1.65 4.49 18.50
CA ARG A 107 -2.95 3.92 18.94
C ARG A 107 -3.49 2.94 17.90
N ILE A 108 -3.42 3.25 16.60
CA ILE A 108 -3.91 2.33 15.57
C ILE A 108 -3.10 1.03 15.53
N CYS A 109 -1.77 1.10 15.67
CA CYS A 109 -0.93 -0.09 15.76
C CYS A 109 -1.23 -0.90 17.03
N ALA A 110 -1.52 -0.24 18.17
CA ALA A 110 -1.94 -0.91 19.39
C ALA A 110 -3.28 -1.63 19.21
N LEU A 111 -4.28 -0.99 18.60
CA LEU A 111 -5.59 -1.60 18.31
C LEU A 111 -5.46 -2.83 17.40
N LEU A 112 -4.65 -2.74 16.35
CA LEU A 112 -4.37 -3.89 15.46
C LEU A 112 -3.66 -5.02 16.23
N ARG A 113 -2.77 -4.68 17.16
CA ARG A 113 -2.11 -5.66 18.02
C ARG A 113 -3.09 -6.31 18.98
N GLU A 114 -3.94 -5.52 19.65
CA GLU A 114 -5.02 -6.02 20.52
C GLU A 114 -5.92 -7.01 19.75
N GLN A 115 -6.25 -6.73 18.49
CA GLN A 115 -7.04 -7.61 17.62
C GLN A 115 -6.31 -8.91 17.21
N SER A 116 -5.00 -9.00 17.41
CA SER A 116 -4.17 -10.18 17.13
C SER A 116 -3.72 -10.92 18.40
N GLU A 117 -4.15 -10.50 19.58
CA GLU A 117 -3.83 -11.14 20.85
C GLU A 117 -4.44 -12.54 20.94
N GLY A 118 -3.74 -13.43 21.61
CA GLY A 118 -4.13 -14.83 21.80
C GLY A 118 -3.43 -15.81 20.89
N SER A 119 -3.15 -15.49 19.63
CA SER A 119 -2.46 -16.38 18.69
C SER A 119 -1.07 -15.90 18.28
N ALA A 120 -0.81 -14.60 18.34
CA ALA A 120 0.43 -14.02 17.86
C ALA A 120 1.34 -13.54 19.00
N VAL A 121 2.59 -13.99 18.97
CA VAL A 121 3.68 -13.52 19.84
C VAL A 121 4.42 -12.42 19.07
N PHE A 122 4.76 -11.32 19.73
CA PHE A 122 5.57 -10.25 19.16
C PHE A 122 6.94 -10.22 19.79
N GLU A 123 7.99 -10.13 18.96
CA GLU A 123 9.38 -10.04 19.37
C GLU A 123 10.14 -8.96 18.58
N THR A 124 10.96 -8.20 19.30
CA THR A 124 11.83 -7.24 18.64
C THR A 124 13.13 -7.90 18.18
N ALA A 125 13.36 -7.94 16.87
CA ALA A 125 14.62 -8.39 16.28
C ALA A 125 14.84 -7.76 14.90
N THR A 126 16.10 -7.69 14.47
CA THR A 126 16.46 -7.20 13.14
C THR A 126 16.62 -8.37 12.18
N ILE A 127 15.87 -8.39 11.10
CA ILE A 127 15.97 -9.38 10.02
C ILE A 127 17.26 -9.12 9.23
N LYS A 128 18.05 -10.18 8.95
CA LYS A 128 19.39 -10.09 8.34
C LYS A 128 19.47 -10.36 6.85
N GLY A 129 18.38 -10.57 6.17
CA GLY A 129 18.38 -10.81 4.73
C GLY A 129 17.43 -11.93 4.30
N PRO A 130 17.50 -12.35 3.03
CA PRO A 130 16.64 -13.41 2.54
C PRO A 130 16.92 -14.73 3.27
N PRO A 131 15.89 -15.59 3.41
CA PRO A 131 16.06 -16.91 4.00
C PRO A 131 17.01 -17.76 3.14
N ALA A 132 17.64 -18.77 3.78
CA ALA A 132 18.43 -19.72 3.03
C ALA A 132 17.57 -20.43 1.98
N ARG A 133 18.14 -20.67 0.77
CA ARG A 133 17.42 -21.27 -0.38
C ARG A 133 16.74 -22.61 -0.10
N THR A 134 17.17 -23.32 0.95
CA THR A 134 16.71 -24.67 1.29
C THR A 134 15.75 -24.71 2.46
N GLY A 135 15.40 -23.57 3.06
CA GLY A 135 14.63 -23.57 4.29
C GLY A 135 13.71 -22.40 4.47
N PHE A 136 12.70 -22.63 5.25
CA PHE A 136 11.74 -21.66 5.74
C PHE A 136 12.28 -20.96 7.00
N THR A 137 13.58 -20.59 6.98
CA THR A 137 14.29 -20.02 8.15
C THR A 137 14.54 -18.54 7.94
N VAL A 138 14.08 -17.73 8.87
CA VAL A 138 14.33 -16.30 8.95
C VAL A 138 15.50 -16.06 9.90
N HIS A 139 16.56 -15.43 9.39
CA HIS A 139 17.75 -15.08 10.18
C HIS A 139 17.56 -13.72 10.85
N THR A 140 17.78 -13.67 12.16
CA THR A 140 17.68 -12.42 12.93
C THR A 140 18.99 -12.12 13.68
N ASP A 141 19.09 -10.93 14.27
CA ASP A 141 20.19 -10.56 15.18
C ASP A 141 20.11 -11.25 16.55
N ARG A 142 19.05 -12.05 16.81
CA ARG A 142 18.82 -12.80 18.04
C ARG A 142 18.81 -14.32 17.83
N GLY A 143 19.04 -14.80 16.62
CA GLY A 143 18.97 -16.21 16.25
C GLY A 143 18.01 -16.47 15.10
N ASP A 144 17.78 -17.73 14.83
CA ASP A 144 17.01 -18.19 13.69
C ASP A 144 15.65 -18.73 14.11
N VAL A 145 14.63 -18.43 13.31
CA VAL A 145 13.27 -18.95 13.48
C VAL A 145 12.80 -19.58 12.17
N SER A 146 12.02 -20.63 12.27
CA SER A 146 11.53 -21.37 11.09
C SER A 146 10.00 -21.42 11.06
N ALA A 147 9.43 -21.31 9.85
CA ALA A 147 8.02 -21.47 9.63
C ALA A 147 7.75 -21.89 8.16
N PRO A 148 6.74 -22.71 7.89
CA PRO A 148 6.32 -23.00 6.52
C PRO A 148 5.72 -21.79 5.82
N LEU A 149 5.18 -20.83 6.57
CA LEU A 149 4.57 -19.61 6.03
C LEU A 149 5.35 -18.39 6.51
N ILE A 150 6.02 -17.70 5.57
CA ILE A 150 6.82 -16.51 5.84
C ILE A 150 6.22 -15.32 5.11
N VAL A 151 6.01 -14.22 5.84
CA VAL A 151 5.46 -12.96 5.32
C VAL A 151 6.51 -11.86 5.48
N ASP A 152 6.87 -11.20 4.38
CA ASP A 152 7.63 -9.95 4.37
C ASP A 152 6.68 -8.74 4.33
N ALA A 153 6.57 -8.05 5.46
CA ALA A 153 5.90 -6.77 5.65
C ALA A 153 6.90 -5.67 6.09
N LEU A 154 8.21 -5.82 5.75
CA LEU A 154 9.32 -4.97 6.19
C LEU A 154 9.43 -3.63 5.43
N GLY A 155 8.43 -3.32 4.63
CA GLY A 155 8.35 -2.06 3.90
C GLY A 155 9.16 -2.05 2.61
N TRP A 156 9.46 -0.87 2.11
CA TRP A 156 10.00 -0.66 0.76
C TRP A 156 11.27 -1.45 0.43
N ARG A 157 12.05 -1.83 1.45
CA ARG A 157 13.31 -2.57 1.28
C ARG A 157 13.12 -4.01 0.83
N ARG A 158 11.97 -4.64 1.10
CA ARG A 158 11.71 -6.04 0.69
C ARG A 158 12.87 -6.96 1.08
N ILE A 159 13.19 -7.03 2.35
CA ILE A 159 14.44 -7.64 2.87
C ILE A 159 14.53 -9.14 2.59
N LEU A 160 13.40 -9.83 2.59
CA LEU A 160 13.34 -11.28 2.33
C LEU A 160 13.25 -11.61 0.84
N GLY A 161 13.13 -10.61 -0.03
CA GLY A 161 13.06 -10.81 -1.48
C GLY A 161 14.41 -11.22 -2.08
N PRO A 162 14.41 -12.09 -3.10
CA PRO A 162 15.62 -12.40 -3.86
C PRO A 162 16.05 -11.17 -4.67
N GLY A 163 17.35 -11.10 -4.91
CA GLY A 163 17.94 -10.10 -5.79
C GLY A 163 18.50 -8.87 -5.08
N ALA A 164 19.13 -8.03 -5.88
CA ALA A 164 19.73 -6.79 -5.40
C ALA A 164 18.63 -5.82 -4.93
N ASN A 165 18.70 -5.44 -3.69
CA ASN A 165 17.86 -4.37 -3.16
C ASN A 165 18.38 -3.04 -3.69
N VAL A 166 17.84 -2.58 -4.82
CA VAL A 166 18.25 -1.33 -5.46
C VAL A 166 17.95 -0.18 -4.50
N GLN A 167 18.99 0.57 -4.17
CA GLN A 167 18.89 1.70 -3.24
C GLN A 167 18.64 3.01 -4.00
N PRO A 168 18.04 4.03 -3.35
CA PRO A 168 18.02 5.38 -3.91
C PRO A 168 19.47 5.88 -4.21
N PRO A 169 19.67 6.68 -5.24
CA PRO A 169 18.66 7.31 -6.09
C PRO A 169 18.17 6.46 -7.29
N ASP A 170 18.65 5.24 -7.47
CA ASP A 170 18.35 4.43 -8.66
C ASP A 170 17.11 3.54 -8.49
N ALA A 171 16.64 3.37 -7.25
CA ALA A 171 15.40 2.68 -6.95
C ALA A 171 14.18 3.46 -7.49
N ARG A 172 13.16 2.72 -7.96
CA ARG A 172 11.88 3.32 -8.37
C ARG A 172 11.00 3.61 -7.15
N LEU A 173 11.36 4.65 -6.44
CA LEU A 173 10.73 5.10 -5.21
C LEU A 173 10.38 6.57 -5.29
N SER A 174 9.33 6.97 -4.59
CA SER A 174 9.10 8.35 -4.20
C SER A 174 9.76 8.62 -2.84
N ARG A 175 9.96 9.88 -2.53
CA ARG A 175 10.55 10.31 -1.26
C ARG A 175 9.59 11.26 -0.56
N GLY A 176 9.28 10.98 0.71
CA GLY A 176 8.48 11.85 1.57
C GLY A 176 9.27 12.28 2.81
N LEU A 177 9.12 13.54 3.20
CA LEU A 177 9.65 14.08 4.44
C LEU A 177 8.61 15.01 5.04
N GLU A 178 8.33 14.87 6.33
CA GLU A 178 7.38 15.70 7.05
C GLU A 178 7.89 16.08 8.43
N ILE A 179 7.27 17.08 8.99
CA ILE A 179 7.45 17.60 10.35
C ILE A 179 6.14 17.50 11.10
N HIS A 180 6.22 17.43 12.42
CA HIS A 180 5.07 17.27 13.32
C HIS A 180 5.03 18.33 14.41
N PRO A 181 4.97 19.63 14.10
CA PRO A 181 4.88 20.69 15.09
C PRO A 181 3.59 20.61 15.90
N HIS A 182 3.65 21.08 17.14
CA HIS A 182 2.46 21.29 17.95
C HIS A 182 1.70 22.52 17.43
N ALA A 183 0.67 22.29 16.65
CA ALA A 183 -0.17 23.32 16.06
C ALA A 183 -1.56 22.74 15.77
N ARG A 184 -2.51 23.61 15.45
CA ARG A 184 -3.88 23.22 15.07
C ARG A 184 -4.16 23.66 13.65
N GLY A 185 -5.06 22.95 12.99
CA GLY A 185 -5.58 23.27 11.67
C GLY A 185 -6.97 22.68 11.51
N ASP A 186 -7.75 23.26 10.61
CA ASP A 186 -9.14 22.90 10.37
C ASP A 186 -9.33 22.21 9.02
N ASP A 187 -8.37 22.35 8.13
CA ASP A 187 -8.46 21.87 6.74
C ASP A 187 -7.44 20.77 6.43
N LEU A 188 -7.85 19.79 5.68
CA LEU A 188 -6.94 18.85 5.03
C LEU A 188 -6.42 19.51 3.75
N GLU A 189 -5.14 19.85 3.71
CA GLU A 189 -4.59 20.70 2.65
C GLU A 189 -3.53 19.99 1.82
N LEU A 190 -3.56 20.22 0.50
CA LEU A 190 -2.55 19.79 -0.46
C LEU A 190 -2.07 20.97 -1.31
N TRP A 191 -0.76 21.07 -1.52
CA TRP A 191 -0.15 21.97 -2.48
C TRP A 191 0.39 21.21 -3.67
N ILE A 192 -0.13 21.54 -4.84
CA ILE A 192 0.43 21.12 -6.13
C ILE A 192 1.12 22.36 -6.67
N ASP A 193 2.28 22.67 -6.11
CA ASP A 193 3.02 23.88 -6.40
C ASP A 193 4.52 23.60 -6.60
N PRO A 194 5.08 23.90 -7.79
CA PRO A 194 6.50 23.75 -8.07
C PRO A 194 7.41 24.62 -7.20
N LYS A 195 6.87 25.56 -6.43
CA LYS A 195 7.61 26.29 -5.38
C LYS A 195 8.26 25.32 -4.40
N TYR A 196 7.53 24.26 -4.01
CA TYR A 196 8.02 23.27 -3.07
C TYR A 196 8.63 22.06 -3.78
N VAL A 197 7.94 21.53 -4.78
CA VAL A 197 8.40 20.34 -5.50
C VAL A 197 7.87 20.34 -6.94
N LYS A 198 8.76 20.06 -7.90
CA LYS A 198 8.37 20.04 -9.33
C LYS A 198 7.59 18.79 -9.72
N ARG A 199 7.88 17.67 -9.05
CA ARG A 199 7.31 16.35 -9.37
C ARG A 199 6.81 15.72 -8.07
N GLY A 200 5.65 16.12 -7.62
CA GLY A 200 5.09 15.67 -6.35
C GLY A 200 4.03 16.60 -5.84
N TYR A 201 3.85 16.59 -4.53
CA TYR A 201 2.93 17.48 -3.83
C TYR A 201 3.39 17.69 -2.38
N SER A 202 2.79 18.66 -1.73
CA SER A 202 3.02 18.97 -0.32
C SER A 202 1.70 18.91 0.43
N TRP A 203 1.75 18.75 1.74
CA TRP A 203 0.54 18.60 2.56
C TRP A 203 0.65 19.24 3.92
N SER A 204 -0.50 19.59 4.50
CA SER A 204 -0.69 19.91 5.90
C SER A 204 -1.94 19.17 6.39
N PHE A 205 -1.74 18.20 7.26
CA PHE A 205 -2.81 17.35 7.79
C PHE A 205 -2.93 17.53 9.29
N PRO A 206 -4.00 18.19 9.77
CA PRO A 206 -4.24 18.38 11.18
C PRO A 206 -4.59 17.07 11.90
N ALA A 207 -4.08 16.92 13.13
CA ALA A 207 -4.25 15.73 13.94
C ALA A 207 -4.27 16.08 15.44
N ASP A 208 -5.37 16.69 15.89
CA ASP A 208 -5.66 17.04 17.29
C ASP A 208 -4.46 17.65 18.07
N GLY A 209 -4.11 18.87 17.71
CA GLY A 209 -3.01 19.60 18.36
C GLY A 209 -1.63 19.36 17.75
N GLU A 210 -1.56 18.60 16.67
CA GLU A 210 -0.38 18.37 15.84
C GLU A 210 -0.73 18.66 14.38
N LEU A 211 0.18 19.32 13.64
CA LEU A 211 0.12 19.41 12.19
C LEU A 211 1.19 18.50 11.58
N ARG A 212 0.81 17.75 10.56
CA ARG A 212 1.71 16.92 9.77
C ARG A 212 1.96 17.62 8.45
N VAL A 213 3.05 18.38 8.40
CA VAL A 213 3.40 19.24 7.26
C VAL A 213 4.55 18.60 6.51
N GLY A 214 4.35 18.30 5.23
CA GLY A 214 5.36 17.56 4.49
C GLY A 214 5.39 17.82 3.00
N VAL A 215 6.49 17.35 2.39
CA VAL A 215 6.74 17.41 0.95
C VAL A 215 7.11 16.03 0.45
N GLY A 216 6.44 15.60 -0.61
CA GLY A 216 6.69 14.33 -1.31
C GLY A 216 7.13 14.56 -2.74
N SER A 217 8.26 13.97 -3.14
CA SER A 217 8.69 13.93 -4.54
C SER A 217 8.58 12.54 -5.13
N PHE A 218 8.11 12.47 -6.36
CA PHE A 218 8.12 11.26 -7.18
C PHE A 218 9.49 10.94 -7.80
N ASP A 219 10.47 11.83 -7.64
CA ASP A 219 11.86 11.61 -8.04
C ASP A 219 12.73 11.39 -6.79
N PRO A 220 13.36 10.21 -6.64
CA PRO A 220 14.18 9.90 -5.47
C PRO A 220 15.44 10.78 -5.36
N ARG A 221 15.80 11.51 -6.43
CA ARG A 221 16.95 12.43 -6.45
C ARG A 221 16.64 13.79 -5.87
N ASP A 222 15.36 14.14 -5.75
CA ASP A 222 14.97 15.44 -5.23
C ASP A 222 15.29 15.54 -3.73
N HIS A 223 15.84 16.68 -3.33
CA HIS A 223 16.02 17.04 -1.93
C HIS A 223 14.75 17.71 -1.43
N VAL A 224 14.08 17.09 -0.46
CA VAL A 224 12.79 17.56 0.06
C VAL A 224 12.88 18.26 1.43
N LYS A 225 14.07 18.36 2.02
CA LYS A 225 14.24 18.98 3.34
C LYS A 225 14.00 20.49 3.31
N GLU A 226 14.71 21.20 2.44
CA GLU A 226 14.56 22.64 2.26
C GLU A 226 13.14 23.02 1.82
N PRO A 227 12.52 22.32 0.84
CA PRO A 227 11.09 22.51 0.54
C PRO A 227 10.15 22.31 1.72
N THR A 228 10.42 21.35 2.61
CA THR A 228 9.60 21.12 3.81
C THR A 228 9.75 22.27 4.81
N VAL A 229 10.97 22.82 4.99
CA VAL A 229 11.20 24.01 5.80
C VAL A 229 10.44 25.20 5.22
N GLN A 230 10.55 25.42 3.91
CA GLN A 230 9.85 26.51 3.23
C GLN A 230 8.32 26.41 3.39
N LEU A 231 7.76 25.20 3.27
CA LEU A 231 6.34 24.98 3.50
C LEU A 231 5.95 25.27 4.97
N ALA A 232 6.80 24.83 5.91
CA ALA A 232 6.58 25.09 7.33
C ALA A 232 6.54 26.60 7.64
N GLU A 233 7.45 27.36 7.06
CA GLU A 233 7.49 28.84 7.16
C GLU A 233 6.21 29.47 6.57
N ASP A 234 5.78 29.01 5.38
CA ASP A 234 4.59 29.53 4.71
C ASP A 234 3.29 29.20 5.48
N VAL A 235 3.25 28.06 6.16
CA VAL A 235 2.12 27.64 7.03
C VAL A 235 2.22 28.27 8.42
N GLY A 236 3.38 28.84 8.78
CA GLY A 236 3.60 29.53 10.05
C GLY A 236 3.88 28.61 11.23
N VAL A 237 4.56 27.48 10.99
CA VAL A 237 4.88 26.48 12.03
C VAL A 237 6.39 26.19 12.10
N PRO A 238 6.93 25.78 13.27
CA PRO A 238 8.33 25.40 13.39
C PRO A 238 8.63 24.09 12.66
N ALA A 239 9.80 24.01 12.02
CA ALA A 239 10.27 22.79 11.34
C ALA A 239 10.93 21.84 12.35
N GLU A 240 10.13 21.08 13.06
CA GLU A 240 10.56 20.18 14.14
C GLU A 240 9.91 18.77 14.07
N ARG A 241 10.43 17.83 14.86
CA ARG A 241 9.89 16.44 14.94
C ARG A 241 9.84 15.75 13.58
N TRP A 242 10.97 15.73 12.92
CA TRP A 242 11.14 15.19 11.58
C TRP A 242 10.90 13.72 11.46
N GLN A 243 10.17 13.32 10.40
CA GLN A 243 10.10 11.95 9.94
C GLN A 243 10.08 11.89 8.41
N GLY A 244 10.46 10.77 7.86
CA GLY A 244 10.45 10.58 6.41
C GLY A 244 10.65 9.14 6.03
N ASN A 245 10.20 8.80 4.84
CA ASN A 245 10.34 7.47 4.30
C ASN A 245 10.47 7.48 2.77
N TRP A 246 10.96 6.37 2.26
CA TRP A 246 10.89 6.03 0.86
C TRP A 246 9.59 5.30 0.59
N ILE A 247 8.94 5.60 -0.53
CA ILE A 247 7.60 5.13 -0.86
C ILE A 247 7.69 4.39 -2.20
N PRO A 248 7.44 3.07 -2.25
CA PRO A 248 7.41 2.35 -3.51
C PRO A 248 6.20 2.79 -4.33
N HIS A 249 6.43 3.14 -5.59
CA HIS A 249 5.36 3.54 -6.50
C HIS A 249 5.19 2.56 -7.67
N GLN A 250 5.62 1.33 -7.48
CA GLN A 250 5.46 0.28 -8.47
C GLN A 250 5.07 -1.03 -7.79
N LEU A 251 3.99 -1.64 -8.27
CA LEU A 251 3.59 -2.97 -7.83
C LEU A 251 4.68 -3.98 -8.16
N ARG A 252 5.05 -4.81 -7.16
CA ARG A 252 6.03 -5.89 -7.24
C ARG A 252 5.30 -7.23 -7.14
N PRO A 253 5.92 -8.36 -7.52
CA PRO A 253 5.34 -9.67 -7.25
C PRO A 253 5.02 -9.83 -5.75
N ALA A 254 3.76 -10.17 -5.44
CA ALA A 254 3.33 -10.37 -4.05
C ALA A 254 3.72 -11.73 -3.49
N THR A 255 4.23 -12.62 -4.35
CA THR A 255 4.80 -13.93 -3.98
C THR A 255 6.03 -14.20 -4.81
N GLU A 256 7.12 -14.65 -4.16
CA GLU A 256 8.38 -14.95 -4.83
C GLU A 256 9.20 -15.89 -3.94
N ASP A 257 9.82 -16.93 -4.50
CA ASP A 257 10.64 -17.93 -3.80
C ASP A 257 9.95 -18.51 -2.54
N GLY A 258 8.62 -18.66 -2.63
CA GLY A 258 7.83 -19.23 -1.54
C GLY A 258 7.54 -18.28 -0.38
N ILE A 259 7.86 -17.00 -0.49
CA ILE A 259 7.58 -15.95 0.49
C ILE A 259 6.40 -15.13 0.03
N PHE A 260 5.57 -14.70 0.98
CA PHE A 260 4.49 -13.75 0.78
C PHE A 260 4.97 -12.34 1.09
N PHE A 261 4.67 -11.39 0.21
CA PHE A 261 5.02 -9.97 0.38
C PHE A 261 3.75 -9.14 0.48
N VAL A 262 3.70 -8.21 1.43
CA VAL A 262 2.52 -7.37 1.67
C VAL A 262 2.90 -5.94 2.05
N GLY A 263 2.01 -4.99 1.76
CA GLY A 263 2.30 -3.56 1.95
C GLY A 263 3.41 -3.08 1.01
N ASP A 264 4.26 -2.21 1.47
CA ASP A 264 5.35 -1.63 0.68
C ASP A 264 6.35 -2.67 0.16
N SER A 265 6.47 -3.83 0.81
CA SER A 265 7.31 -4.94 0.33
C SER A 265 6.81 -5.49 -1.02
N ALA A 266 5.50 -5.49 -1.26
CA ALA A 266 4.89 -5.84 -2.53
C ALA A 266 4.59 -4.61 -3.42
N GLY A 267 5.03 -3.41 -3.00
CA GLY A 267 4.74 -2.17 -3.73
C GLY A 267 3.27 -1.79 -3.73
N HIS A 268 2.52 -2.14 -2.68
CA HIS A 268 1.08 -1.89 -2.60
C HIS A 268 0.73 -0.42 -2.32
N CYS A 269 1.70 0.47 -2.18
CA CYS A 269 1.44 1.91 -2.12
C CYS A 269 0.95 2.43 -3.47
N LEU A 270 -0.20 3.12 -3.49
CA LEU A 270 -0.79 3.64 -4.71
C LEU A 270 0.07 4.78 -5.28
N PRO A 271 0.46 4.72 -6.57
CA PRO A 271 1.11 5.84 -7.23
C PRO A 271 0.22 7.09 -7.22
N THR A 272 0.79 8.26 -7.50
CA THR A 272 0.14 9.58 -7.54
C THR A 272 -0.23 10.11 -6.15
N THR A 273 -0.87 9.33 -5.32
CA THR A 273 -1.33 9.73 -3.99
C THR A 273 -0.38 9.34 -2.87
N ALA A 274 0.57 8.43 -3.15
CA ALA A 274 1.45 7.83 -2.15
C ALA A 274 0.68 7.22 -0.95
N GLU A 275 -0.57 6.81 -1.16
CA GLU A 275 -1.38 6.15 -0.15
C GLU A 275 -0.99 4.69 -0.01
N GLY A 276 -0.41 4.34 1.14
CA GLY A 276 -0.02 2.97 1.46
C GLY A 276 -0.90 2.31 2.53
N ILE A 277 -1.64 3.09 3.34
CA ILE A 277 -2.34 2.61 4.53
C ILE A 277 -3.52 1.72 4.16
N ARG A 278 -4.46 2.24 3.37
CA ARG A 278 -5.63 1.50 2.89
C ARG A 278 -5.25 0.24 2.09
N PRO A 279 -4.31 0.31 1.13
CA PRO A 279 -3.81 -0.90 0.48
C PRO A 279 -3.15 -1.88 1.45
N ALA A 280 -2.43 -1.41 2.48
CA ALA A 280 -1.85 -2.31 3.48
C ALA A 280 -2.93 -3.11 4.23
N PHE A 281 -4.06 -2.49 4.58
CA PHE A 281 -5.21 -3.19 5.14
C PHE A 281 -5.82 -4.17 4.12
N TYR A 282 -6.12 -3.70 2.91
CA TYR A 282 -6.78 -4.48 1.88
C TYR A 282 -6.01 -5.75 1.50
N PHE A 283 -4.73 -5.60 1.13
CA PHE A 283 -3.88 -6.74 0.78
C PHE A 283 -3.46 -7.56 2.01
N GLY A 284 -3.38 -6.94 3.19
CA GLY A 284 -3.16 -7.63 4.45
C GLY A 284 -4.30 -8.58 4.81
N LEU A 285 -5.55 -8.13 4.65
CA LEU A 285 -6.75 -8.97 4.82
C LEU A 285 -6.77 -10.11 3.80
N ALA A 286 -6.48 -9.82 2.52
CA ALA A 286 -6.44 -10.83 1.48
C ALA A 286 -5.41 -11.92 1.79
N LEU A 287 -4.19 -11.54 2.13
CA LEU A 287 -3.15 -12.47 2.53
C LEU A 287 -3.54 -13.25 3.79
N GLY A 288 -4.00 -12.55 4.82
CA GLY A 288 -4.40 -13.19 6.08
C GLY A 288 -5.44 -14.29 5.86
N ARG A 289 -6.43 -14.06 5.00
CA ARG A 289 -7.46 -15.05 4.65
C ARG A 289 -6.89 -16.27 3.93
N GLU A 290 -5.97 -16.07 2.98
CA GLU A 290 -5.28 -17.20 2.33
C GLU A 290 -4.45 -18.01 3.33
N LEU A 291 -3.76 -17.34 4.27
CA LEU A 291 -2.98 -18.03 5.30
C LEU A 291 -3.88 -18.78 6.30
N VAL A 292 -5.03 -18.24 6.66
CA VAL A 292 -6.06 -18.94 7.47
C VAL A 292 -6.47 -20.23 6.79
N ASP A 293 -6.75 -20.21 5.48
CA ASP A 293 -7.14 -21.40 4.73
C ASP A 293 -6.02 -22.46 4.69
N VAL A 294 -4.75 -22.05 4.71
CA VAL A 294 -3.62 -22.99 4.79
C VAL A 294 -3.50 -23.61 6.17
N VAL A 295 -3.51 -22.82 7.25
CA VAL A 295 -3.31 -23.33 8.61
C VAL A 295 -4.48 -24.19 9.08
N GLU A 296 -5.68 -23.97 8.54
CA GLU A 296 -6.84 -24.81 8.78
C GLU A 296 -6.96 -26.00 7.79
N GLY A 297 -5.99 -26.21 6.92
CA GLY A 297 -5.91 -27.34 6.00
C GLY A 297 -6.91 -27.30 4.83
N ARG A 298 -7.52 -26.15 4.54
CA ARG A 298 -8.46 -25.98 3.41
C ARG A 298 -7.76 -25.80 2.07
N GLN A 299 -6.50 -25.41 2.06
CA GLN A 299 -5.67 -25.31 0.87
C GLN A 299 -4.21 -25.57 1.18
N THR A 300 -3.40 -25.84 0.13
CA THR A 300 -1.96 -25.95 0.28
C THR A 300 -1.29 -24.58 0.27
N ARG A 301 -0.05 -24.51 0.76
CA ARG A 301 0.79 -23.31 0.69
C ARG A 301 0.98 -22.84 -0.75
N GLU A 302 1.21 -23.74 -1.70
CA GLU A 302 1.42 -23.45 -3.12
C GLU A 302 0.16 -22.83 -3.76
N GLN A 303 -1.01 -23.30 -3.35
CA GLN A 303 -2.29 -22.73 -3.76
C GLN A 303 -2.46 -21.31 -3.20
N ALA A 304 -2.10 -21.07 -1.94
CA ALA A 304 -2.13 -19.76 -1.33
C ALA A 304 -1.18 -18.79 -2.02
N LEU A 305 0.06 -19.20 -2.32
CA LEU A 305 1.04 -18.41 -3.08
C LEU A 305 0.47 -18.00 -4.44
N THR A 306 -0.13 -18.95 -5.15
CA THR A 306 -0.71 -18.70 -6.48
C THR A 306 -1.90 -17.74 -6.40
N ARG A 307 -2.84 -17.97 -5.48
CA ARG A 307 -4.05 -17.17 -5.33
C ARG A 307 -3.74 -15.74 -4.88
N TYR A 308 -2.91 -15.58 -3.85
CA TYR A 308 -2.54 -14.25 -3.38
C TYR A 308 -1.71 -13.49 -4.42
N GLY A 309 -0.79 -14.17 -5.11
CA GLY A 309 -0.04 -13.60 -6.22
C GLY A 309 -0.95 -13.09 -7.34
N ALA A 310 -1.93 -13.90 -7.74
CA ALA A 310 -2.95 -13.52 -8.73
C ALA A 310 -3.80 -12.35 -8.24
N PHE A 311 -4.30 -12.41 -6.99
CA PHE A 311 -5.10 -11.33 -6.40
C PHE A 311 -4.36 -9.97 -6.45
N SER A 312 -3.09 -9.95 -6.07
CA SER A 312 -2.30 -8.73 -6.16
C SER A 312 -2.08 -8.29 -7.61
N HIS A 313 -1.78 -9.24 -8.50
CA HIS A 313 -1.53 -8.96 -9.93
C HIS A 313 -2.77 -8.41 -10.66
N ASP A 314 -3.97 -8.78 -10.26
CA ASP A 314 -5.22 -8.29 -10.86
C ASP A 314 -5.40 -6.77 -10.72
N HIS A 315 -4.69 -6.15 -9.76
CA HIS A 315 -4.67 -4.70 -9.59
C HIS A 315 -3.60 -4.00 -10.45
N LEU A 316 -2.81 -4.74 -11.22
CA LEU A 316 -1.64 -4.20 -11.95
C LEU A 316 -2.02 -3.09 -12.91
N TRP A 317 -3.20 -3.15 -13.56
CA TRP A 317 -3.60 -2.13 -14.50
C TRP A 317 -3.92 -0.80 -13.79
N GLN A 318 -4.58 -0.82 -12.61
CA GLN A 318 -4.85 0.38 -11.80
C GLN A 318 -3.55 1.05 -11.36
N TYR A 319 -2.59 0.25 -10.86
CA TYR A 319 -1.27 0.75 -10.48
C TYR A 319 -0.51 1.34 -11.67
N ARG A 320 -0.53 0.68 -12.82
CA ARG A 320 0.09 1.20 -14.05
C ARG A 320 -0.59 2.48 -14.55
N TRP A 321 -1.90 2.57 -14.42
CA TRP A 321 -2.64 3.77 -14.78
C TRP A 321 -2.28 4.93 -13.87
N LEU A 322 -2.34 4.75 -12.55
CA LEU A 322 -1.94 5.78 -11.59
C LEU A 322 -0.47 6.20 -11.78
N LEU A 323 0.43 5.27 -12.07
CA LEU A 323 1.82 5.58 -12.37
C LEU A 323 1.97 6.40 -13.65
N ARG A 324 1.14 6.17 -14.68
CA ARG A 324 1.11 7.02 -15.88
C ARG A 324 0.64 8.42 -15.54
N VAL A 325 -0.39 8.56 -14.72
CA VAL A 325 -0.88 9.86 -14.22
C VAL A 325 0.22 10.58 -13.44
N GLN A 326 0.89 9.90 -12.51
CA GLN A 326 2.02 10.42 -11.74
C GLN A 326 3.13 10.96 -12.67
N ASN A 327 3.53 10.17 -13.65
CA ASN A 327 4.56 10.53 -14.62
C ASN A 327 4.13 11.69 -15.52
N TRP A 328 2.84 11.77 -15.85
CA TRP A 328 2.29 12.86 -16.65
C TRP A 328 2.25 14.16 -15.86
N VAL A 329 1.72 14.15 -14.63
CA VAL A 329 1.71 15.32 -13.72
C VAL A 329 3.13 15.84 -13.51
N GLY A 330 4.11 14.94 -13.31
CA GLY A 330 5.53 15.33 -13.18
C GLY A 330 6.17 15.91 -14.43
N ARG A 331 5.50 15.83 -15.60
CA ARG A 331 5.96 16.39 -16.88
C ARG A 331 5.24 17.67 -17.28
N ILE A 332 4.13 18.01 -16.63
CA ILE A 332 3.42 19.26 -16.92
C ILE A 332 4.31 20.43 -16.43
N THR A 333 5.16 20.87 -17.30
CA THR A 333 5.84 22.16 -17.22
C THR A 333 5.51 22.91 -18.50
N PRO A 334 5.00 24.11 -18.44
CA PRO A 334 5.23 25.13 -17.41
C PRO A 334 4.07 25.21 -16.40
N THR A 335 4.40 25.75 -15.22
CA THR A 335 3.49 26.09 -14.10
C THR A 335 2.17 26.74 -14.53
N ARG A 336 2.17 27.45 -15.67
CA ARG A 336 1.00 28.12 -16.24
C ARG A 336 -0.15 27.18 -16.62
N LEU A 337 0.14 25.90 -16.85
CA LEU A 337 -0.88 24.90 -17.23
C LEU A 337 -1.43 24.15 -16.02
N LEU A 338 -0.76 24.16 -14.89
CA LEU A 338 -1.14 23.43 -13.71
C LEU A 338 -2.46 23.92 -13.10
N THR A 339 -2.58 25.22 -12.88
CA THR A 339 -3.81 25.84 -12.34
C THR A 339 -5.03 25.59 -13.25
N PRO A 340 -4.98 25.81 -14.58
CA PRO A 340 -6.10 25.46 -15.45
C PRO A 340 -6.38 23.95 -15.50
N ALA A 341 -5.37 23.07 -15.41
CA ALA A 341 -5.58 21.63 -15.37
C ALA A 341 -6.34 21.21 -14.10
N ILE A 342 -5.91 21.69 -12.92
CA ILE A 342 -6.61 21.43 -11.65
C ILE A 342 -8.04 21.99 -11.69
N ARG A 343 -8.23 23.20 -12.26
CA ARG A 343 -9.57 23.78 -12.43
C ARG A 343 -10.47 22.92 -13.31
N ALA A 344 -9.93 22.31 -14.36
CA ALA A 344 -10.69 21.46 -15.28
C ALA A 344 -11.22 20.18 -14.61
N ILE A 345 -10.51 19.65 -13.60
CA ILE A 345 -10.92 18.46 -12.84
C ILE A 345 -11.67 18.78 -11.54
N SER A 346 -11.84 20.07 -11.20
CA SER A 346 -12.48 20.51 -9.94
C SER A 346 -14.04 20.55 -9.96
N PRO A 347 -14.78 20.41 -11.08
CA PRO A 347 -16.24 20.31 -11.01
C PRO A 347 -16.66 19.19 -10.06
N PRO A 348 -17.67 19.40 -9.17
CA PRO A 348 -18.03 18.44 -8.12
C PRO A 348 -18.36 17.04 -8.65
N GLY A 349 -18.91 16.92 -9.85
CA GLY A 349 -19.18 15.63 -10.50
C GLY A 349 -17.90 14.86 -10.84
N LEU A 350 -16.86 15.55 -11.33
CA LEU A 350 -15.57 14.94 -11.66
C LEU A 350 -14.80 14.57 -10.38
N VAL A 351 -14.82 15.42 -9.36
CA VAL A 351 -14.21 15.12 -8.06
C VAL A 351 -14.84 13.85 -7.47
N ARG A 352 -16.18 13.79 -7.41
CA ARG A 352 -16.89 12.59 -6.92
C ARG A 352 -16.57 11.33 -7.73
N TRP A 353 -16.53 11.44 -9.02
CA TRP A 353 -16.18 10.32 -9.89
C TRP A 353 -14.74 9.86 -9.68
N ALA A 354 -13.78 10.79 -9.63
CA ALA A 354 -12.35 10.47 -9.43
C ALA A 354 -12.10 9.81 -8.08
N PHE A 355 -12.65 10.37 -6.98
CA PHE A 355 -12.51 9.80 -5.65
C PHE A 355 -13.29 8.50 -5.49
N GLY A 356 -14.47 8.34 -6.14
CA GLY A 356 -15.20 7.08 -6.18
C GLY A 356 -14.38 5.99 -6.87
N SER A 357 -13.88 6.24 -8.07
CA SER A 357 -13.02 5.30 -8.81
C SER A 357 -11.73 4.96 -8.04
N TYR A 358 -11.17 5.94 -7.34
CA TYR A 358 -10.01 5.74 -6.47
C TYR A 358 -10.33 4.84 -5.26
N ARG A 359 -11.50 5.04 -4.62
CA ARG A 359 -11.99 4.21 -3.52
C ARG A 359 -12.13 2.75 -3.95
N ASP A 360 -12.64 2.51 -5.15
CA ASP A 360 -12.92 1.18 -5.70
C ASP A 360 -11.67 0.33 -5.97
N ILE A 361 -10.47 0.92 -5.97
CA ILE A 361 -9.21 0.16 -6.08
C ILE A 361 -9.02 -0.75 -4.86
N CYS A 362 -9.34 -0.26 -3.67
CA CYS A 362 -9.33 -1.00 -2.42
C CYS A 362 -10.62 -0.66 -1.65
N PRO A 363 -11.76 -1.32 -1.96
CA PRO A 363 -13.04 -0.97 -1.36
C PRO A 363 -13.10 -1.41 0.12
N PRO A 364 -13.60 -0.56 1.04
CA PRO A 364 -13.67 -0.88 2.46
C PRO A 364 -14.65 -2.03 2.76
N GLU A 365 -15.63 -2.26 1.91
CA GLU A 365 -16.58 -3.39 2.00
C GLU A 365 -15.88 -4.74 1.99
N TYR A 366 -14.63 -4.81 1.51
CA TYR A 366 -13.81 -6.02 1.55
C TYR A 366 -13.59 -6.52 2.98
N VAL A 367 -13.56 -5.62 3.98
CA VAL A 367 -13.46 -5.98 5.40
C VAL A 367 -14.64 -6.86 5.81
N LEU A 368 -15.85 -6.50 5.37
CA LEU A 368 -17.12 -7.16 5.74
C LEU A 368 -17.34 -8.48 4.99
N ASN A 369 -16.81 -8.60 3.78
CA ASN A 369 -16.94 -9.79 2.94
C ASN A 369 -15.98 -10.89 3.42
N ARG A 370 -16.43 -11.66 4.41
CA ARG A 370 -15.70 -12.83 4.95
C ARG A 370 -15.87 -14.10 4.12
N SER A 371 -16.67 -14.06 3.05
CA SER A 371 -16.84 -15.22 2.16
C SER A 371 -15.59 -15.43 1.31
N ARG A 372 -15.13 -16.68 1.32
CA ARG A 372 -14.05 -17.35 0.60
C ARG A 372 -13.38 -16.53 -0.51
N SER A 373 -12.05 -16.54 -0.48
CA SER A 373 -11.08 -16.14 -1.52
C SER A 373 -11.70 -15.58 -2.81
N GLY A 374 -11.46 -14.28 -3.02
CA GLY A 374 -12.03 -13.49 -4.09
C GLY A 374 -11.62 -13.91 -5.49
N VAL A 375 -12.39 -14.79 -6.07
CA VAL A 375 -12.75 -14.66 -7.46
C VAL A 375 -13.92 -13.69 -7.43
N LEU A 376 -13.68 -12.43 -7.75
CA LEU A 376 -14.73 -11.49 -8.12
C LEU A 376 -15.44 -12.08 -9.34
N GLU A 377 -16.56 -12.76 -9.11
CA GLU A 377 -17.58 -12.89 -10.14
C GLU A 377 -17.92 -11.45 -10.56
N ARG A 378 -17.41 -11.06 -11.70
CA ARG A 378 -17.89 -9.88 -12.39
C ARG A 378 -19.38 -10.12 -12.65
N GLN A 379 -20.24 -9.61 -11.80
CA GLN A 379 -21.63 -9.38 -12.18
C GLN A 379 -21.59 -8.42 -13.34
N GLN A 380 -21.65 -8.98 -14.55
CA GLN A 380 -22.02 -8.26 -15.76
C GLN A 380 -23.44 -7.77 -15.57
N THR A 381 -23.59 -6.56 -15.08
CA THR A 381 -24.82 -5.80 -15.27
C THR A 381 -24.80 -5.25 -16.69
N ILE A 382 -25.03 -6.14 -17.66
CA ILE A 382 -25.49 -5.72 -18.98
C ILE A 382 -26.98 -5.43 -18.80
N GLY A 383 -27.30 -4.15 -18.73
CA GLY A 383 -28.67 -3.68 -18.87
C GLY A 383 -29.18 -4.04 -20.26
N VAL A 384 -29.93 -5.11 -20.35
CA VAL A 384 -30.79 -5.37 -21.49
C VAL A 384 -32.06 -4.59 -21.25
N SER A 385 -32.20 -3.44 -21.95
CA SER A 385 -33.49 -2.79 -22.14
C SER A 385 -34.33 -3.72 -23.02
N ALA A 386 -35.39 -4.26 -22.48
CA ALA A 386 -36.43 -4.91 -23.23
C ALA A 386 -37.21 -3.88 -24.01
N GLY A 387 -37.19 -3.95 -25.34
CA GLY A 387 -38.18 -3.38 -26.23
C GLY A 387 -38.92 -4.53 -26.94
N PRO A 388 -40.23 -4.40 -27.15
CA PRO A 388 -41.04 -5.49 -27.67
C PRO A 388 -41.10 -5.52 -29.21
N ASP A 389 -41.37 -6.69 -29.70
CA ASP A 389 -41.93 -7.07 -31.01
C ASP A 389 -41.03 -7.88 -31.95
N GLY A 390 -41.41 -9.05 -32.04
CA GLY A 390 -41.87 -10.02 -33.01
C GLY A 390 -41.24 -10.01 -34.41
N GLN A 391 -40.67 -11.11 -34.83
CA GLN A 391 -41.11 -11.99 -35.90
C GLN A 391 -40.04 -13.03 -36.28
N ARG A 392 -40.55 -14.22 -36.56
CA ARG A 392 -39.83 -15.42 -37.03
C ARG A 392 -39.26 -15.22 -38.44
N ALA A 393 -38.13 -15.85 -38.73
CA ALA A 393 -37.90 -16.61 -39.96
C ALA A 393 -36.71 -17.58 -39.78
N GLU A 394 -36.99 -18.84 -40.01
CA GLU A 394 -36.06 -19.92 -40.33
C GLU A 394 -35.36 -19.66 -41.67
N VAL A 395 -34.18 -20.25 -41.85
CA VAL A 395 -33.73 -21.11 -42.96
C VAL A 395 -32.21 -21.32 -42.83
N ALA A 396 -31.79 -22.51 -42.51
CA ALA A 396 -31.01 -23.54 -43.16
C ALA A 396 -29.79 -23.16 -44.03
N GLY A 397 -28.68 -23.90 -43.76
CA GLY A 397 -27.95 -24.54 -44.84
C GLY A 397 -26.44 -24.33 -44.86
N ASP A 398 -25.74 -25.43 -44.57
CA ASP A 398 -24.52 -25.98 -45.20
C ASP A 398 -23.32 -25.03 -45.44
N GLY A 399 -22.12 -25.35 -45.11
CA GLY A 399 -21.35 -26.59 -45.28
C GLY A 399 -19.94 -26.25 -45.78
N VAL A 400 -18.99 -27.06 -45.39
CA VAL A 400 -17.76 -27.41 -46.13
C VAL A 400 -16.44 -26.61 -45.90
N HIS A 401 -15.54 -27.26 -45.17
CA HIS A 401 -14.14 -27.58 -45.45
C HIS A 401 -13.23 -26.64 -46.27
N GLN A 402 -12.05 -26.32 -45.76
CA GLN A 402 -10.77 -26.89 -46.22
C GLN A 402 -9.55 -26.32 -45.45
N GLN A 403 -8.74 -27.20 -45.02
CA GLN A 403 -7.34 -27.45 -44.77
C GLN A 403 -6.30 -26.56 -45.43
N ARG A 404 -5.32 -26.15 -44.64
CA ARG A 404 -3.80 -26.19 -44.71
C ARG A 404 -3.13 -26.14 -46.08
N PRO A 405 -1.77 -25.92 -46.22
CA PRO A 405 -0.67 -25.93 -45.25
C PRO A 405 0.46 -24.90 -45.49
N GLY A 406 1.50 -24.96 -44.63
CA GLY A 406 2.95 -25.02 -44.90
C GLY A 406 3.67 -23.66 -45.04
N ASP A 407 4.76 -23.42 -44.55
CA ASP A 407 6.13 -23.83 -44.36
C ASP A 407 6.87 -22.74 -43.62
N ASP A 408 7.58 -23.04 -42.63
CA ASP A 408 9.01 -23.36 -42.48
C ASP A 408 10.05 -22.25 -42.82
N GLN A 409 10.94 -22.12 -41.87
CA GLN A 409 12.35 -21.69 -41.93
C GLN A 409 12.67 -20.18 -41.94
N LEU A 410 13.36 -19.72 -40.92
CA LEU A 410 14.81 -19.57 -40.96
C LEU A 410 15.36 -19.16 -39.59
N GLN A 411 16.30 -19.99 -39.20
CA GLN A 411 17.25 -19.86 -38.13
C GLN A 411 18.35 -18.82 -38.43
N GLN A 412 18.92 -18.34 -37.33
CA GLN A 412 20.36 -18.12 -37.12
C GLN A 412 21.01 -16.78 -37.44
N ALA A 413 21.82 -16.49 -36.47
CA ALA A 413 23.06 -15.72 -36.44
C ALA A 413 22.89 -14.26 -35.99
N SER A 414 23.70 -13.70 -35.13
CA SER A 414 24.93 -14.12 -34.44
C SER A 414 25.27 -13.10 -33.36
N SER A 415 25.78 -13.62 -32.27
CA SER A 415 26.82 -13.10 -31.38
C SER A 415 27.74 -12.02 -31.95
N GLN A 416 28.15 -11.17 -31.03
CA GLN A 416 29.43 -10.49 -30.82
C GLN A 416 29.40 -8.96 -30.84
N SER A 417 29.90 -8.50 -29.76
CA SER A 417 30.90 -7.44 -29.54
C SER A 417 30.44 -6.12 -29.00
N MET A 418 31.03 -5.91 -27.90
CA MET A 418 31.45 -4.78 -27.09
C MET A 418 30.47 -4.24 -26.09
#